data_d37f54049a50afef7af9fb74adb58141
#
_entry.id   d37f54049a50afef7af9fb74adb58141
#
_cell.length_a   1.000
_cell.length_b   1.000
_cell.length_c   1.000
_cell.angle_alpha   90.00
_cell.angle_beta   90.00
_cell.angle_gamma   90.00
#
_symmetry.space_group_name_H-M   'P 1'
#
loop_
_entity.id
_entity.type
_entity.pdbx_description
1 polymer ?
#
loop_
_entity_poly.entity_id
_entity_poly.type
_entity_poly.pdbx_seq_one_letter_code
_entity_poly.pdbx_strand_id
1 'polypeptide(L)'
;VMEVGDRKQLVYSHILEAVSSSPKAGFLMVGYDDLYAIQYFKDNRMAYWKHNGKKNIRQAFEESAKEYRSVMERCRHFDTRLMEDAEKAGGKEYAELCAIAYRQAVAAHKLIEDKDGNLLFLSKENFSNGSIGTVDVTYPSAPLFLLYNPELLKGMLNPIFHYSESGRWNKPFAAHDVGTYPHANGQTYPFDMPVEECGNMLILTTAIALREGNADYAREHWKTLGVWANYLLKEGLDPENQLCTDDFAGHLAHNANLSIKAIIGIAGYGKLAEMLGDKEQAVRYVSAAREMAEKWERMADDGDHYRLTFDRENTWSQKYNLVWDRVLGLHIFPDRIARKEVAFYLSRQQPFGLPLDSRKKIGRASCRERV
;
A
#
# COMPACT_ATOMS: atom_id res chain seq x y z
N VAL A 1 30.86 3.46 -28.83
CA VAL A 1 30.74 2.07 -28.41
C VAL A 1 32.12 1.44 -28.58
N MET A 2 32.68 0.97 -27.48
CA MET A 2 33.92 0.18 -27.54
C MET A 2 33.56 -1.29 -27.26
N GLU A 3 34.10 -2.18 -28.05
CA GLU A 3 34.05 -3.62 -27.77
C GLU A 3 35.29 -3.99 -26.94
N VAL A 4 35.05 -4.63 -25.78
CA VAL A 4 36.13 -5.12 -24.93
C VAL A 4 35.87 -6.61 -24.72
N GLY A 5 36.61 -7.46 -25.41
CA GLY A 5 36.36 -8.90 -25.45
C GLY A 5 34.98 -9.24 -26.00
N ASP A 6 34.31 -10.27 -25.47
CA ASP A 6 32.99 -10.70 -25.90
C ASP A 6 31.82 -9.87 -25.36
N ARG A 7 32.11 -8.77 -24.61
CA ARG A 7 31.08 -7.93 -23.99
C ARG A 7 31.12 -6.52 -24.60
N LYS A 8 29.95 -6.09 -25.11
CA LYS A 8 29.73 -4.72 -25.57
C LYS A 8 29.54 -3.80 -24.39
N GLN A 9 30.28 -2.71 -24.32
CA GLN A 9 30.18 -1.69 -23.28
C GLN A 9 29.93 -0.32 -23.92
N LEU A 10 29.04 0.47 -23.28
CA LEU A 10 28.90 1.88 -23.56
C LEU A 10 29.84 2.63 -22.61
N VAL A 11 30.84 3.34 -23.18
CA VAL A 11 31.79 4.12 -22.39
C VAL A 11 31.59 5.60 -22.72
N TYR A 12 31.38 6.39 -21.69
CA TYR A 12 31.39 7.83 -21.74
C TYR A 12 32.64 8.34 -21.00
N SER A 13 33.43 9.18 -21.64
CA SER A 13 34.56 9.85 -21.00
C SER A 13 34.41 11.37 -21.13
N HIS A 14 34.66 12.06 -20.03
CA HIS A 14 34.66 13.51 -19.97
C HIS A 14 35.93 13.98 -19.29
N ILE A 15 36.68 14.85 -19.99
CA ILE A 15 37.87 15.45 -19.44
C ILE A 15 37.48 16.76 -18.75
N LEU A 16 37.66 16.81 -17.45
CA LEU A 16 37.47 18.04 -16.69
C LEU A 16 38.64 18.99 -16.94
N GLU A 17 38.35 20.28 -17.04
CA GLU A 17 39.37 21.30 -16.99
C GLU A 17 40.18 21.24 -15.69
N ALA A 18 41.36 21.85 -15.65
CA ALA A 18 42.17 21.88 -14.45
C ALA A 18 41.39 22.39 -13.23
N VAL A 19 41.42 21.61 -12.15
CA VAL A 19 40.77 21.94 -10.90
C VAL A 19 41.73 22.66 -9.99
N SER A 20 41.36 23.86 -9.51
CA SER A 20 42.13 24.67 -8.57
C SER A 20 41.39 24.81 -7.24
N SER A 21 41.40 26.00 -6.65
CA SER A 21 40.64 26.29 -5.40
C SER A 21 39.11 26.23 -5.55
N SER A 22 38.60 26.32 -6.80
CA SER A 22 37.16 26.24 -7.05
C SER A 22 36.80 24.85 -7.60
N PRO A 23 35.80 24.16 -6.99
CA PRO A 23 35.39 22.85 -7.46
C PRO A 23 34.74 22.92 -8.83
N LYS A 24 35.05 21.94 -9.68
CA LYS A 24 34.38 21.72 -10.97
C LYS A 24 33.38 20.55 -10.78
N ALA A 25 32.18 20.74 -11.24
CA ALA A 25 31.12 19.72 -11.13
C ALA A 25 30.50 19.47 -12.51
N GLY A 26 30.17 18.24 -12.76
CA GLY A 26 29.38 17.80 -13.90
C GLY A 26 28.40 16.71 -13.47
N PHE A 27 27.48 16.36 -14.34
CA PHE A 27 26.55 15.25 -14.11
C PHE A 27 26.36 14.42 -15.38
N LEU A 28 26.01 13.16 -15.21
CA LEU A 28 25.63 12.25 -16.27
C LEU A 28 24.16 11.82 -16.02
N MET A 29 23.37 11.88 -17.09
CA MET A 29 21.99 11.35 -17.04
C MET A 29 21.94 10.01 -17.76
N VAL A 30 21.29 9.03 -17.12
CA VAL A 30 20.98 7.72 -17.69
C VAL A 30 19.47 7.53 -17.61
N GLY A 31 18.87 7.11 -18.71
CA GLY A 31 17.43 6.86 -18.76
C GLY A 31 17.08 5.69 -19.66
N TYR A 32 15.90 5.15 -19.43
CA TYR A 32 15.32 4.06 -20.20
C TYR A 32 13.95 4.48 -20.75
N ASP A 33 13.67 4.09 -21.98
CA ASP A 33 12.35 4.19 -22.58
C ASP A 33 11.87 2.79 -22.93
N ASP A 34 10.92 2.29 -22.15
CA ASP A 34 10.32 0.97 -22.34
C ASP A 34 9.40 0.90 -23.59
N LEU A 35 9.26 2.02 -24.34
CA LEU A 35 8.25 2.27 -25.38
C LEU A 35 6.83 2.24 -24.82
N TYR A 36 6.39 1.09 -24.32
CA TYR A 36 5.19 0.90 -23.53
C TYR A 36 5.57 0.41 -22.14
N ALA A 37 5.08 1.09 -21.11
CA ALA A 37 5.43 0.79 -19.72
C ALA A 37 4.64 -0.40 -19.18
N ILE A 38 3.36 -0.48 -19.54
CA ILE A 38 2.40 -1.47 -19.04
C ILE A 38 1.42 -1.84 -20.16
N GLN A 39 1.04 -3.10 -20.23
CA GLN A 39 -0.18 -3.50 -20.92
C GLN A 39 -1.33 -3.55 -19.90
N TYR A 40 -2.27 -2.63 -20.02
CA TYR A 40 -3.42 -2.49 -19.10
C TYR A 40 -4.71 -2.97 -19.78
N PHE A 41 -5.22 -4.12 -19.34
CA PHE A 41 -6.39 -4.81 -19.95
C PHE A 41 -6.35 -4.87 -21.47
N LYS A 42 -5.21 -5.36 -22.00
CA LYS A 42 -4.88 -5.52 -23.43
C LYS A 42 -4.55 -4.22 -24.16
N ASP A 43 -4.59 -3.08 -23.50
CA ASP A 43 -4.21 -1.79 -24.07
C ASP A 43 -2.77 -1.41 -23.64
N ASN A 44 -1.89 -1.20 -24.62
CA ASN A 44 -0.50 -0.86 -24.35
C ASN A 44 -0.38 0.63 -23.96
N ARG A 45 0.00 0.89 -22.70
CA ARG A 45 0.10 2.23 -22.13
C ARG A 45 1.55 2.69 -22.04
N MET A 46 1.79 3.94 -22.43
CA MET A 46 3.08 4.59 -22.29
C MET A 46 3.28 5.06 -20.84
N ALA A 47 4.53 5.22 -20.42
CA ALA A 47 4.84 5.85 -19.14
C ALA A 47 4.31 7.30 -19.11
N TYR A 48 3.87 7.75 -17.95
CA TYR A 48 3.26 9.08 -17.73
C TYR A 48 4.13 10.23 -18.27
N TRP A 49 5.46 10.19 -18.09
CA TRP A 49 6.38 11.22 -18.54
C TRP A 49 6.40 11.43 -20.05
N LYS A 50 5.90 10.48 -20.83
CA LYS A 50 5.80 10.58 -22.29
C LYS A 50 4.60 11.42 -22.76
N HIS A 51 3.69 11.80 -21.85
CA HIS A 51 2.47 12.56 -22.18
C HIS A 51 1.73 11.99 -23.39
N ASN A 52 1.43 10.70 -23.37
CA ASN A 52 0.77 9.98 -24.48
C ASN A 52 1.53 10.10 -25.83
N GLY A 53 2.85 10.02 -25.77
CA GLY A 53 3.72 10.04 -26.94
C GLY A 53 4.10 11.45 -27.45
N LYS A 54 3.64 12.50 -26.78
CA LYS A 54 4.03 13.89 -27.13
C LYS A 54 5.47 14.24 -26.76
N LYS A 55 6.10 13.45 -25.86
CA LYS A 55 7.47 13.64 -25.42
C LYS A 55 8.29 12.36 -25.68
N ASN A 56 9.46 12.51 -26.28
CA ASN A 56 10.43 11.43 -26.43
C ASN A 56 11.57 11.56 -25.39
N ILE A 57 12.41 10.53 -25.29
CA ILE A 57 13.48 10.48 -24.28
C ILE A 57 14.53 11.60 -24.44
N ARG A 58 14.80 12.04 -25.68
CA ARG A 58 15.72 13.15 -25.92
C ARG A 58 15.18 14.45 -25.33
N GLN A 59 13.90 14.76 -25.61
CA GLN A 59 13.22 15.92 -25.02
C GLN A 59 13.19 15.85 -23.50
N ALA A 60 12.95 14.66 -22.93
CA ALA A 60 12.99 14.46 -21.48
C ALA A 60 14.37 14.75 -20.89
N PHE A 61 15.46 14.34 -21.55
CA PHE A 61 16.81 14.68 -21.14
C PHE A 61 17.13 16.18 -21.26
N GLU A 62 16.75 16.82 -22.35
CA GLU A 62 16.95 18.25 -22.56
C GLU A 62 16.21 19.07 -21.47
N GLU A 63 14.97 18.75 -21.18
CA GLU A 63 14.19 19.39 -20.12
C GLU A 63 14.83 19.14 -18.74
N SER A 64 15.17 17.88 -18.43
CA SER A 64 15.79 17.52 -17.15
C SER A 64 17.14 18.23 -16.95
N ALA A 65 17.95 18.38 -17.99
CA ALA A 65 19.20 19.12 -17.92
C ALA A 65 18.95 20.62 -17.65
N LYS A 66 17.98 21.21 -18.33
CA LYS A 66 17.57 22.60 -18.14
C LYS A 66 17.05 22.89 -16.75
N GLU A 67 16.24 21.96 -16.21
CA GLU A 67 15.57 22.10 -14.91
C GLU A 67 16.41 21.55 -13.74
N TYR A 68 17.57 20.97 -13.99
CA TYR A 68 18.37 20.24 -13.00
C TYR A 68 18.52 21.00 -11.67
N ARG A 69 18.89 22.27 -11.70
CA ARG A 69 19.10 23.08 -10.49
C ARG A 69 17.82 23.25 -9.69
N SER A 70 16.73 23.60 -10.38
CA SER A 70 15.40 23.78 -9.76
C SER A 70 14.86 22.48 -9.17
N VAL A 71 15.04 21.35 -9.89
CA VAL A 71 14.64 20.03 -9.39
C VAL A 71 15.44 19.67 -8.13
N MET A 72 16.76 19.86 -8.15
CA MET A 72 17.62 19.58 -6.99
C MET A 72 17.28 20.43 -5.77
N GLU A 73 16.89 21.68 -5.97
CA GLU A 73 16.46 22.57 -4.88
C GLU A 73 15.14 22.09 -4.27
N ARG A 74 14.16 21.74 -5.10
CA ARG A 74 12.89 21.17 -4.64
C ARG A 74 13.08 19.85 -3.89
N CYS A 75 13.96 18.97 -4.40
CA CYS A 75 14.28 17.71 -3.73
C CYS A 75 14.90 17.97 -2.34
N ARG A 76 15.89 18.86 -2.24
CA ARG A 76 16.50 19.19 -0.94
C ARG A 76 15.49 19.76 0.05
N HIS A 77 14.60 20.64 -0.42
CA HIS A 77 13.56 21.18 0.45
C HIS A 77 12.60 20.09 0.94
N PHE A 78 12.19 19.17 0.07
CA PHE A 78 11.35 18.05 0.42
C PHE A 78 12.06 17.11 1.41
N ASP A 79 13.31 16.72 1.11
CA ASP A 79 14.11 15.84 1.96
C ASP A 79 14.29 16.42 3.36
N THR A 80 14.59 17.74 3.46
CA THR A 80 14.73 18.42 4.75
C THR A 80 13.44 18.32 5.56
N ARG A 81 12.29 18.62 4.96
CA ARG A 81 10.99 18.54 5.65
C ARG A 81 10.67 17.11 6.09
N LEU A 82 10.87 16.14 5.23
CA LEU A 82 10.62 14.72 5.55
C LEU A 82 11.48 14.29 6.74
N MET A 83 12.77 14.62 6.72
CA MET A 83 13.69 14.26 7.80
C MET A 83 13.32 14.95 9.12
N GLU A 84 13.01 16.26 9.10
CA GLU A 84 12.61 16.99 10.30
C GLU A 84 11.32 16.46 10.91
N ASP A 85 10.31 16.17 10.11
CA ASP A 85 9.02 15.66 10.58
C ASP A 85 9.16 14.22 11.12
N ALA A 86 9.93 13.38 10.48
CA ALA A 86 10.19 12.02 10.93
C ALA A 86 11.07 11.97 12.19
N GLU A 87 12.07 12.87 12.30
CA GLU A 87 12.91 12.96 13.51
C GLU A 87 12.09 13.40 14.74
N LYS A 88 11.18 14.37 14.56
CA LYS A 88 10.24 14.77 15.63
C LYS A 88 9.32 13.60 16.06
N ALA A 89 8.94 12.74 15.12
CA ALA A 89 8.04 11.62 15.39
C ALA A 89 8.72 10.44 16.07
N GLY A 90 9.95 10.08 15.67
CA GLY A 90 10.58 8.84 16.10
C GLY A 90 12.11 8.88 16.29
N GLY A 91 12.74 10.06 16.19
CA GLY A 91 14.18 10.20 16.32
C GLY A 91 14.94 9.99 15.01
N LYS A 92 16.26 10.12 15.07
CA LYS A 92 17.12 10.15 13.89
C LYS A 92 17.10 8.86 13.07
N GLU A 93 17.20 7.71 13.72
CA GLU A 93 17.18 6.40 13.04
C GLU A 93 15.84 6.16 12.33
N TYR A 94 14.73 6.59 12.94
CA TYR A 94 13.41 6.54 12.32
C TYR A 94 13.35 7.44 11.08
N ALA A 95 13.91 8.63 11.12
CA ALA A 95 13.97 9.55 10.00
C ALA A 95 14.76 8.96 8.82
N GLU A 96 15.91 8.37 9.08
CA GLU A 96 16.72 7.68 8.06
C GLU A 96 15.94 6.51 7.42
N LEU A 97 15.22 5.73 8.23
CA LEU A 97 14.36 4.64 7.74
C LEU A 97 13.21 5.17 6.88
N CYS A 98 12.54 6.25 7.29
CA CYS A 98 11.48 6.89 6.51
C CYS A 98 11.98 7.41 5.15
N ALA A 99 13.15 8.02 5.10
CA ALA A 99 13.74 8.51 3.85
C ALA A 99 14.04 7.37 2.86
N ILE A 100 14.58 6.24 3.35
CA ILE A 100 14.82 5.05 2.53
C ILE A 100 13.50 4.44 2.06
N ALA A 101 12.52 4.30 2.96
CA ALA A 101 11.21 3.75 2.65
C ALA A 101 10.47 4.59 1.60
N TYR A 102 10.51 5.92 1.70
CA TYR A 102 9.93 6.83 0.72
C TYR A 102 10.50 6.58 -0.67
N ARG A 103 11.83 6.56 -0.79
CA ARG A 103 12.51 6.34 -2.06
C ARG A 103 12.17 4.98 -2.66
N GLN A 104 12.19 3.92 -1.86
CA GLN A 104 11.89 2.56 -2.31
C GLN A 104 10.43 2.40 -2.73
N ALA A 105 9.49 2.95 -1.95
CA ALA A 105 8.07 2.89 -2.27
C ALA A 105 7.77 3.58 -3.62
N VAL A 106 8.28 4.80 -3.84
CA VAL A 106 8.08 5.51 -5.12
C VAL A 106 8.72 4.73 -6.29
N ALA A 107 9.94 4.23 -6.11
CA ALA A 107 10.66 3.49 -7.15
C ALA A 107 10.01 2.15 -7.52
N ALA A 108 9.26 1.55 -6.59
CA ALA A 108 8.56 0.28 -6.80
C ALA A 108 7.30 0.39 -7.67
N HIS A 109 6.94 1.59 -8.14
CA HIS A 109 5.71 1.81 -8.91
C HIS A 109 5.99 2.25 -10.35
N LYS A 110 5.01 1.99 -11.23
CA LYS A 110 4.91 2.60 -12.57
C LYS A 110 3.72 3.55 -12.60
N LEU A 111 3.96 4.77 -13.07
CA LEU A 111 2.92 5.76 -13.29
C LEU A 111 2.56 5.81 -14.78
N ILE A 112 1.29 5.60 -15.06
CA ILE A 112 0.67 5.68 -16.39
C ILE A 112 -0.67 6.40 -16.29
N GLU A 113 -1.29 6.67 -17.43
CA GLU A 113 -2.68 7.09 -17.55
C GLU A 113 -3.48 6.03 -18.31
N ASP A 114 -4.74 5.82 -17.90
CA ASP A 114 -5.69 5.04 -18.70
C ASP A 114 -6.16 5.82 -19.95
N LYS A 115 -7.10 5.24 -20.70
CA LYS A 115 -7.66 5.88 -21.91
C LYS A 115 -8.47 7.16 -21.61
N ASP A 116 -8.99 7.27 -20.41
CA ASP A 116 -9.85 8.37 -19.95
C ASP A 116 -9.04 9.46 -19.22
N GLY A 117 -7.71 9.27 -19.07
CA GLY A 117 -6.80 10.22 -18.43
C GLY A 117 -6.68 10.04 -16.91
N ASN A 118 -7.26 8.98 -16.33
CA ASN A 118 -7.11 8.69 -14.92
C ASN A 118 -5.70 8.19 -14.62
N LEU A 119 -5.14 8.65 -13.51
CA LEU A 119 -3.83 8.16 -13.05
C LEU A 119 -3.93 6.71 -12.58
N LEU A 120 -2.96 5.92 -13.00
CA LEU A 120 -2.73 4.56 -12.53
C LEU A 120 -1.30 4.49 -12.01
N PHE A 121 -1.15 4.21 -10.71
CA PHE A 121 0.13 4.14 -10.04
C PHE A 121 0.34 2.72 -9.51
N LEU A 122 0.85 1.86 -10.39
CA LEU A 122 0.87 0.41 -10.23
C LEU A 122 2.13 -0.04 -9.51
N SER A 123 1.98 -0.65 -8.35
CA SER A 123 3.06 -1.34 -7.65
C SER A 123 3.58 -2.51 -8.47
N LYS A 124 4.87 -2.83 -8.34
CA LYS A 124 5.51 -3.99 -8.95
C LYS A 124 6.20 -4.79 -7.86
N GLU A 125 5.74 -5.98 -7.62
CA GLU A 125 6.50 -6.91 -6.81
C GLU A 125 7.71 -7.42 -7.57
N ASN A 126 8.84 -7.61 -6.88
CA ASN A 126 10.09 -7.97 -7.53
C ASN A 126 10.38 -9.48 -7.44
N PHE A 127 10.55 -9.99 -6.23
CA PHE A 127 11.03 -11.35 -6.03
C PHE A 127 9.96 -12.35 -5.61
N SER A 128 8.84 -11.89 -5.05
CA SER A 128 7.80 -12.80 -4.55
C SER A 128 7.10 -13.54 -5.69
N ASN A 129 6.31 -12.85 -6.49
CA ASN A 129 5.52 -13.44 -7.57
C ASN A 129 5.44 -12.54 -8.83
N GLY A 130 5.94 -11.32 -8.75
CA GLY A 130 5.89 -10.33 -9.83
C GLY A 130 4.52 -9.69 -10.04
N SER A 131 3.60 -9.79 -9.09
CA SER A 131 2.27 -9.17 -9.17
C SER A 131 2.35 -7.66 -9.33
N ILE A 132 1.36 -7.10 -10.03
CA ILE A 132 1.24 -5.67 -10.31
C ILE A 132 -0.08 -5.14 -9.77
N GLY A 133 -0.03 -3.98 -9.10
CA GLY A 133 -1.21 -3.37 -8.45
C GLY A 133 -1.77 -4.21 -7.32
N THR A 134 -0.89 -4.87 -6.56
CA THR A 134 -1.23 -5.75 -5.45
C THR A 134 -1.80 -4.95 -4.28
N VAL A 135 -2.97 -5.33 -3.80
CA VAL A 135 -3.73 -4.54 -2.82
C VAL A 135 -3.15 -4.64 -1.42
N ASP A 136 -2.71 -5.81 -0.98
CA ASP A 136 -2.06 -6.01 0.33
C ASP A 136 -0.64 -5.40 0.40
N VAL A 137 0.01 -5.13 -0.74
CA VAL A 137 1.22 -4.30 -0.85
C VAL A 137 0.87 -2.80 -0.83
N THR A 138 -0.24 -2.42 -1.45
CA THR A 138 -0.75 -1.04 -1.41
C THR A 138 -1.07 -0.60 0.02
N TYR A 139 -1.70 -1.44 0.81
CA TYR A 139 -2.16 -1.12 2.15
C TYR A 139 -1.04 -0.62 3.10
N PRO A 140 0.09 -1.30 3.28
CA PRO A 140 1.16 -0.81 4.15
C PRO A 140 1.92 0.40 3.56
N SER A 141 1.92 0.59 2.24
CA SER A 141 2.57 1.75 1.59
C SER A 141 1.67 2.99 1.51
N ALA A 142 0.36 2.82 1.63
CA ALA A 142 -0.64 3.87 1.48
C ALA A 142 -0.44 5.10 2.40
N PRO A 143 -0.05 4.97 3.68
CA PRO A 143 0.15 6.12 4.56
C PRO A 143 1.11 7.16 4.00
N LEU A 144 2.16 6.72 3.30
CA LEU A 144 3.11 7.60 2.64
C LEU A 144 2.43 8.47 1.57
N PHE A 145 1.66 7.84 0.68
CA PHE A 145 0.97 8.54 -0.40
C PHE A 145 -0.22 9.36 0.11
N LEU A 146 -0.94 8.87 1.11
CA LEU A 146 -2.01 9.62 1.78
C LEU A 146 -1.50 10.93 2.38
N LEU A 147 -0.29 10.91 2.94
CA LEU A 147 0.33 12.09 3.55
C LEU A 147 0.82 13.10 2.50
N TYR A 148 1.52 12.63 1.47
CA TYR A 148 2.25 13.50 0.53
C TYR A 148 1.52 13.74 -0.78
N ASN A 149 0.76 12.77 -1.30
CA ASN A 149 0.06 12.90 -2.58
C ASN A 149 -1.12 11.90 -2.68
N PRO A 150 -2.32 12.24 -2.17
CA PRO A 150 -3.51 11.38 -2.22
C PRO A 150 -3.90 10.94 -3.65
N GLU A 151 -3.61 11.75 -4.66
CA GLU A 151 -3.90 11.39 -6.06
C GLU A 151 -3.12 10.14 -6.51
N LEU A 152 -1.90 9.94 -6.02
CA LEU A 152 -1.16 8.71 -6.27
C LEU A 152 -1.80 7.52 -5.55
N LEU A 153 -2.34 7.71 -4.37
CA LEU A 153 -3.08 6.64 -3.68
C LEU A 153 -4.35 6.26 -4.44
N LYS A 154 -5.12 7.22 -4.95
CA LYS A 154 -6.24 6.92 -5.87
C LYS A 154 -5.75 6.13 -7.08
N GLY A 155 -4.62 6.54 -7.66
CA GLY A 155 -3.98 5.83 -8.77
C GLY A 155 -3.57 4.39 -8.45
N MET A 156 -3.33 4.05 -7.18
CA MET A 156 -3.09 2.68 -6.73
C MET A 156 -4.38 1.87 -6.62
N LEU A 157 -5.51 2.50 -6.25
CA LEU A 157 -6.80 1.82 -6.08
C LEU A 157 -7.59 1.71 -7.39
N ASN A 158 -7.47 2.67 -8.29
CA ASN A 158 -8.19 2.73 -9.57
C ASN A 158 -8.13 1.42 -10.38
N PRO A 159 -7.00 0.70 -10.49
CA PRO A 159 -6.93 -0.55 -11.24
C PRO A 159 -7.87 -1.64 -10.71
N ILE A 160 -8.02 -1.73 -9.38
CA ILE A 160 -8.88 -2.71 -8.72
C ILE A 160 -10.36 -2.36 -8.91
N PHE A 161 -10.72 -1.07 -8.77
CA PHE A 161 -12.07 -0.60 -9.08
C PHE A 161 -12.41 -0.88 -10.54
N HIS A 162 -11.56 -0.48 -11.49
CA HIS A 162 -11.79 -0.75 -12.91
C HIS A 162 -11.94 -2.25 -13.20
N TYR A 163 -11.11 -3.10 -12.60
CA TYR A 163 -11.20 -4.54 -12.79
C TYR A 163 -12.55 -5.09 -12.31
N SER A 164 -13.01 -4.66 -11.14
CA SER A 164 -14.28 -5.08 -10.54
C SER A 164 -15.49 -4.54 -11.31
N GLU A 165 -15.44 -3.28 -11.77
CA GLU A 165 -16.58 -2.58 -12.39
C GLU A 165 -16.72 -2.87 -13.89
N SER A 166 -15.66 -3.34 -14.54
CA SER A 166 -15.68 -3.69 -15.97
C SER A 166 -16.34 -5.03 -16.29
N GLY A 167 -16.82 -5.77 -15.27
CA GLY A 167 -17.40 -7.10 -15.44
C GLY A 167 -16.38 -8.22 -15.70
N ARG A 168 -15.08 -7.92 -15.63
CA ARG A 168 -14.01 -8.92 -15.75
C ARG A 168 -13.75 -9.70 -14.47
N TRP A 169 -14.13 -9.12 -13.32
CA TRP A 169 -14.06 -9.73 -12.01
C TRP A 169 -15.48 -9.95 -11.47
N ASN A 170 -15.89 -11.22 -11.31
CA ASN A 170 -17.26 -11.59 -10.99
C ASN A 170 -17.46 -12.05 -9.54
N LYS A 171 -16.40 -11.96 -8.70
CA LYS A 171 -16.47 -12.36 -7.31
C LYS A 171 -16.99 -11.21 -6.44
N PRO A 172 -17.68 -11.49 -5.29
CA PRO A 172 -18.27 -10.46 -4.44
C PRO A 172 -17.26 -9.76 -3.52
N PHE A 173 -15.98 -9.85 -3.82
CA PHE A 173 -14.88 -9.26 -3.06
C PHE A 173 -13.82 -8.67 -4.00
N ALA A 174 -12.91 -7.86 -3.46
CA ALA A 174 -11.84 -7.23 -4.21
C ALA A 174 -10.79 -8.25 -4.67
N ALA A 175 -10.24 -8.04 -5.86
CA ALA A 175 -9.15 -8.85 -6.38
C ALA A 175 -7.83 -8.55 -5.64
N HIS A 176 -6.94 -9.53 -5.55
CA HIS A 176 -5.62 -9.37 -4.96
C HIS A 176 -4.70 -8.47 -5.79
N ASP A 177 -4.69 -8.63 -7.12
CA ASP A 177 -3.83 -7.91 -8.05
C ASP A 177 -4.52 -7.73 -9.40
N VAL A 178 -3.87 -7.05 -10.34
CA VAL A 178 -4.36 -6.92 -11.72
C VAL A 178 -3.46 -7.60 -12.75
N GLY A 179 -2.53 -8.44 -12.34
CA GLY A 179 -1.70 -9.23 -13.25
C GLY A 179 -0.24 -9.38 -12.80
N THR A 180 0.59 -9.86 -13.70
CA THR A 180 2.04 -9.97 -13.53
C THR A 180 2.76 -8.99 -14.45
N TYR A 181 3.66 -8.17 -13.90
CA TYR A 181 4.40 -7.16 -14.64
C TYR A 181 5.08 -7.75 -15.90
N PRO A 182 4.96 -7.12 -17.09
CA PRO A 182 4.32 -5.81 -17.36
C PRO A 182 2.84 -5.90 -17.79
N HIS A 183 2.15 -7.01 -17.56
CA HIS A 183 0.81 -7.28 -18.03
C HIS A 183 -0.24 -7.15 -16.93
N ALA A 184 -0.86 -5.99 -16.82
CA ALA A 184 -1.99 -5.73 -15.92
C ALA A 184 -3.32 -6.10 -16.63
N ASN A 185 -3.59 -7.40 -16.76
CA ASN A 185 -4.72 -7.93 -17.54
C ASN A 185 -5.74 -8.72 -16.71
N GLY A 186 -5.67 -8.66 -15.40
CA GLY A 186 -6.47 -9.40 -14.42
C GLY A 186 -5.62 -10.23 -13.48
N GLN A 187 -6.17 -10.60 -12.33
CA GLN A 187 -5.47 -11.31 -11.27
C GLN A 187 -4.73 -12.55 -11.78
N THR A 188 -3.49 -12.66 -11.39
CA THR A 188 -2.63 -13.83 -11.68
C THR A 188 -2.19 -14.57 -10.43
N TYR A 189 -2.32 -13.95 -9.25
CA TYR A 189 -2.08 -14.65 -7.99
C TYR A 189 -3.09 -15.80 -7.83
N PRO A 190 -2.63 -17.00 -7.46
CA PRO A 190 -3.48 -18.19 -7.50
C PRO A 190 -4.49 -18.28 -6.36
N PHE A 191 -4.34 -17.46 -5.32
CA PHE A 191 -5.19 -17.50 -4.13
C PHE A 191 -5.97 -16.18 -3.97
N ASP A 192 -7.23 -16.31 -3.54
CA ASP A 192 -8.02 -15.16 -3.15
C ASP A 192 -7.74 -14.78 -1.69
N MET A 193 -7.78 -13.50 -1.40
CA MET A 193 -7.66 -12.94 -0.06
C MET A 193 -8.86 -12.03 0.25
N PRO A 194 -10.09 -12.59 0.28
CA PRO A 194 -11.30 -11.81 0.13
C PRO A 194 -11.55 -10.83 1.28
N VAL A 195 -11.31 -11.22 2.53
CA VAL A 195 -11.49 -10.35 3.70
C VAL A 195 -10.38 -9.31 3.76
N GLU A 196 -9.15 -9.71 3.44
CA GLU A 196 -7.99 -8.83 3.39
C GLU A 196 -8.22 -7.69 2.41
N GLU A 197 -8.53 -8.01 1.15
CA GLU A 197 -8.57 -7.01 0.09
C GLU A 197 -9.80 -6.10 0.16
N CYS A 198 -10.95 -6.64 0.58
CA CYS A 198 -12.12 -5.80 0.86
C CYS A 198 -11.84 -4.81 1.99
N GLY A 199 -11.21 -5.28 3.07
CA GLY A 199 -10.81 -4.43 4.19
C GLY A 199 -9.84 -3.34 3.77
N ASN A 200 -8.82 -3.68 3.01
CA ASN A 200 -7.83 -2.74 2.48
C ASN A 200 -8.50 -1.65 1.64
N MET A 201 -9.31 -2.02 0.66
CA MET A 201 -9.98 -1.08 -0.25
C MET A 201 -10.92 -0.13 0.49
N LEU A 202 -11.72 -0.63 1.44
CA LEU A 202 -12.65 0.19 2.21
C LEU A 202 -11.93 1.15 3.17
N ILE A 203 -10.91 0.68 3.88
CA ILE A 203 -10.09 1.52 4.78
C ILE A 203 -9.40 2.64 3.99
N LEU A 204 -8.75 2.31 2.87
CA LEU A 204 -7.99 3.28 2.11
C LEU A 204 -8.90 4.30 1.39
N THR A 205 -10.05 3.88 0.88
CA THR A 205 -11.04 4.81 0.32
C THR A 205 -11.58 5.76 1.39
N THR A 206 -11.83 5.26 2.60
CA THR A 206 -12.23 6.10 3.73
C THR A 206 -11.13 7.09 4.12
N ALA A 207 -9.89 6.64 4.13
CA ALA A 207 -8.74 7.50 4.44
C ALA A 207 -8.59 8.64 3.41
N ILE A 208 -8.76 8.36 2.13
CA ILE A 208 -8.78 9.38 1.06
C ILE A 208 -9.89 10.40 1.32
N ALA A 209 -11.12 9.94 1.55
CA ALA A 209 -12.27 10.82 1.79
C ALA A 209 -12.06 11.76 2.99
N LEU A 210 -11.54 11.22 4.10
CA LEU A 210 -11.23 12.02 5.29
C LEU A 210 -10.08 13.00 5.05
N ARG A 211 -9.07 12.61 4.29
CA ARG A 211 -7.94 13.46 3.93
C ARG A 211 -8.36 14.64 3.04
N GLU A 212 -9.29 14.41 2.13
CA GLU A 212 -9.82 15.42 1.20
C GLU A 212 -10.98 16.22 1.77
N GLY A 213 -11.59 15.75 2.87
CA GLY A 213 -12.77 16.39 3.46
C GLY A 213 -14.07 16.21 2.63
N ASN A 214 -14.08 15.30 1.66
CA ASN A 214 -15.24 14.95 0.85
C ASN A 214 -15.19 13.46 0.46
N ALA A 215 -16.32 12.91 0.04
CA ALA A 215 -16.44 11.50 -0.37
C ALA A 215 -16.71 11.33 -1.88
N ASP A 216 -16.26 12.26 -2.71
CA ASP A 216 -16.55 12.24 -4.16
C ASP A 216 -15.92 11.03 -4.83
N TYR A 217 -14.66 10.70 -4.49
CA TYR A 217 -14.02 9.49 -4.97
C TYR A 217 -14.78 8.21 -4.56
N ALA A 218 -15.27 8.13 -3.32
CA ALA A 218 -16.07 6.99 -2.88
C ALA A 218 -17.43 6.91 -3.60
N ARG A 219 -18.03 8.08 -3.95
CA ARG A 219 -19.30 8.14 -4.69
C ARG A 219 -19.19 7.49 -6.06
N GLU A 220 -18.08 7.67 -6.76
CA GLU A 220 -17.83 7.05 -8.07
C GLU A 220 -17.88 5.53 -8.00
N HIS A 221 -17.41 4.95 -6.88
CA HIS A 221 -17.29 3.51 -6.68
C HIS A 221 -18.31 2.96 -5.68
N TRP A 222 -19.37 3.71 -5.35
CA TRP A 222 -20.27 3.42 -4.24
C TRP A 222 -20.89 2.02 -4.30
N LYS A 223 -21.31 1.60 -5.49
CA LYS A 223 -21.89 0.26 -5.68
C LYS A 223 -20.89 -0.85 -5.34
N THR A 224 -19.67 -0.72 -5.81
CA THR A 224 -18.60 -1.71 -5.60
C THR A 224 -18.20 -1.76 -4.13
N LEU A 225 -18.03 -0.60 -3.49
CA LEU A 225 -17.75 -0.50 -2.05
C LEU A 225 -18.86 -1.15 -1.22
N GLY A 226 -20.13 -0.99 -1.62
CA GLY A 226 -21.27 -1.63 -0.96
C GLY A 226 -21.25 -3.16 -1.07
N VAL A 227 -20.82 -3.71 -2.21
CA VAL A 227 -20.65 -5.16 -2.38
C VAL A 227 -19.58 -5.68 -1.42
N TRP A 228 -18.44 -5.02 -1.33
CA TRP A 228 -17.32 -5.41 -0.45
C TRP A 228 -17.67 -5.25 1.03
N ALA A 229 -18.38 -4.17 1.41
CA ALA A 229 -18.85 -3.98 2.77
C ALA A 229 -19.84 -5.07 3.22
N ASN A 230 -20.77 -5.46 2.33
CA ASN A 230 -21.69 -6.57 2.61
C ASN A 230 -20.98 -7.92 2.70
N TYR A 231 -19.93 -8.14 1.90
CA TYR A 231 -19.09 -9.32 2.02
C TYR A 231 -18.42 -9.38 3.41
N LEU A 232 -17.84 -8.28 3.87
CA LEU A 232 -17.20 -8.21 5.19
C LEU A 232 -18.20 -8.38 6.34
N LEU A 233 -19.42 -7.87 6.22
CA LEU A 233 -20.48 -8.12 7.22
C LEU A 233 -20.76 -9.61 7.43
N LYS A 234 -20.66 -10.38 6.36
CA LYS A 234 -20.95 -11.82 6.38
C LYS A 234 -19.75 -12.66 6.80
N GLU A 235 -18.57 -12.39 6.26
CA GLU A 235 -17.39 -13.27 6.35
C GLU A 235 -16.25 -12.68 7.20
N GLY A 236 -16.35 -11.41 7.64
CA GLY A 236 -15.21 -10.70 8.20
C GLY A 236 -14.98 -10.88 9.70
N LEU A 237 -15.99 -11.33 10.47
CA LEU A 237 -15.83 -11.49 11.92
C LEU A 237 -14.92 -12.68 12.26
N ASP A 238 -15.10 -13.79 11.59
CA ASP A 238 -14.32 -15.02 11.77
C ASP A 238 -13.80 -15.49 10.40
N PRO A 239 -12.70 -14.91 9.91
CA PRO A 239 -12.23 -15.15 8.54
C PRO A 239 -11.84 -16.62 8.31
N GLU A 240 -12.27 -17.17 7.17
CA GLU A 240 -11.80 -18.46 6.69
C GLU A 240 -10.31 -18.45 6.37
N ASN A 241 -9.75 -19.62 6.06
CA ASN A 241 -8.35 -19.83 5.77
C ASN A 241 -7.90 -19.03 4.53
N GLN A 242 -7.18 -17.94 4.74
CA GLN A 242 -6.62 -17.08 3.71
C GLN A 242 -5.28 -16.46 4.16
N LEU A 243 -4.58 -15.83 3.23
CA LEU A 243 -3.44 -14.96 3.53
C LEU A 243 -3.94 -13.55 3.94
N CYS A 244 -3.03 -12.73 4.42
CA CYS A 244 -3.25 -11.33 4.75
C CYS A 244 -1.94 -10.53 4.54
N THR A 245 -1.88 -9.26 4.90
CA THR A 245 -0.68 -8.39 4.72
C THR A 245 0.62 -9.06 5.19
N ASP A 246 0.57 -9.91 6.22
CA ASP A 246 1.69 -10.70 6.70
C ASP A 246 1.74 -12.10 6.06
N ASP A 247 1.58 -12.17 4.75
CA ASP A 247 1.48 -13.39 3.92
C ASP A 247 2.68 -14.34 4.07
N PHE A 248 3.87 -13.78 4.34
CA PHE A 248 5.08 -14.55 4.65
C PHE A 248 4.94 -15.48 5.85
N ALA A 249 3.96 -15.24 6.72
CA ALA A 249 3.62 -16.10 7.84
C ALA A 249 2.71 -17.27 7.45
N GLY A 250 2.17 -17.28 6.22
CA GLY A 250 1.34 -18.34 5.66
C GLY A 250 -0.16 -18.17 5.91
N HIS A 251 -0.94 -19.08 5.31
CA HIS A 251 -2.39 -19.12 5.45
C HIS A 251 -2.82 -19.36 6.90
N LEU A 252 -3.88 -18.65 7.32
CA LEU A 252 -4.41 -18.75 8.66
C LEU A 252 -5.93 -18.52 8.65
N ALA A 253 -6.68 -19.46 9.22
CA ALA A 253 -8.10 -19.28 9.54
C ALA A 253 -8.25 -18.64 10.93
N HIS A 254 -9.40 -18.07 11.20
CA HIS A 254 -9.76 -17.50 12.50
C HIS A 254 -8.83 -16.37 12.96
N ASN A 255 -8.22 -15.66 12.02
CA ASN A 255 -7.19 -14.63 12.28
C ASN A 255 -7.81 -13.40 12.93
N ALA A 256 -7.48 -13.19 14.23
CA ALA A 256 -8.02 -12.09 15.00
C ALA A 256 -7.61 -10.69 14.47
N ASN A 257 -6.40 -10.53 13.93
CA ASN A 257 -5.98 -9.25 13.36
C ASN A 257 -6.65 -8.95 12.01
N LEU A 258 -6.91 -9.98 11.20
CA LEU A 258 -7.66 -9.84 9.95
C LEU A 258 -9.13 -9.47 10.20
N SER A 259 -9.73 -10.05 11.25
CA SER A 259 -11.08 -9.66 11.70
C SER A 259 -11.16 -8.17 12.07
N ILE A 260 -10.14 -7.61 12.75
CA ILE A 260 -10.06 -6.16 13.04
C ILE A 260 -10.09 -5.35 11.73
N LYS A 261 -9.35 -5.76 10.71
CA LYS A 261 -9.36 -5.08 9.40
C LYS A 261 -10.76 -5.03 8.80
N ALA A 262 -11.47 -6.16 8.81
CA ALA A 262 -12.85 -6.24 8.34
C ALA A 262 -13.78 -5.29 9.09
N ILE A 263 -13.72 -5.29 10.42
CA ILE A 263 -14.54 -4.44 11.29
C ILE A 263 -14.29 -2.95 11.01
N ILE A 264 -13.03 -2.56 10.88
CA ILE A 264 -12.66 -1.17 10.55
C ILE A 264 -13.10 -0.81 9.13
N GLY A 265 -12.98 -1.72 8.16
CA GLY A 265 -13.48 -1.52 6.79
C GLY A 265 -15.00 -1.28 6.75
N ILE A 266 -15.77 -2.07 7.51
CA ILE A 266 -17.22 -1.89 7.66
C ILE A 266 -17.57 -0.53 8.28
N ALA A 267 -16.87 -0.14 9.35
CA ALA A 267 -17.05 1.16 9.98
C ALA A 267 -16.67 2.30 9.04
N GLY A 268 -15.60 2.13 8.28
CA GLY A 268 -15.17 3.07 7.23
C GLY A 268 -16.25 3.28 6.17
N TYR A 269 -16.87 2.20 5.68
CA TYR A 269 -18.00 2.31 4.76
C TYR A 269 -19.19 3.08 5.39
N GLY A 270 -19.49 2.84 6.66
CA GLY A 270 -20.50 3.63 7.40
C GLY A 270 -20.13 5.10 7.49
N LYS A 271 -18.84 5.44 7.67
CA LYS A 271 -18.36 6.83 7.66
C LYS A 271 -18.47 7.47 6.29
N LEU A 272 -18.17 6.74 5.22
CA LEU A 272 -18.40 7.22 3.84
C LEU A 272 -19.89 7.48 3.57
N ALA A 273 -20.78 6.59 4.04
CA ALA A 273 -22.23 6.79 3.93
C ALA A 273 -22.68 8.07 4.63
N GLU A 274 -22.16 8.35 5.83
CA GLU A 274 -22.41 9.61 6.56
C GLU A 274 -21.98 10.83 5.73
N MET A 275 -20.77 10.80 5.17
CA MET A 275 -20.23 11.90 4.35
C MET A 275 -21.02 12.10 3.05
N LEU A 276 -21.62 11.05 2.50
CA LEU A 276 -22.50 11.09 1.33
C LEU A 276 -23.96 11.47 1.66
N GLY A 277 -24.29 11.61 2.94
CA GLY A 277 -25.62 11.99 3.42
C GLY A 277 -26.59 10.83 3.62
N ASP A 278 -26.16 9.58 3.43
CA ASP A 278 -26.97 8.37 3.66
C ASP A 278 -26.90 7.96 5.14
N LYS A 279 -27.73 8.60 5.96
CA LYS A 279 -27.77 8.38 7.41
C LYS A 279 -28.21 6.97 7.81
N GLU A 280 -29.09 6.34 7.03
CA GLU A 280 -29.57 4.99 7.33
C GLU A 280 -28.42 3.98 7.19
N GLN A 281 -27.73 4.00 6.07
CA GLN A 281 -26.56 3.14 5.88
C GLN A 281 -25.44 3.47 6.87
N ALA A 282 -25.18 4.73 7.16
CA ALA A 282 -24.19 5.13 8.14
C ALA A 282 -24.46 4.47 9.52
N VAL A 283 -25.68 4.59 10.04
CA VAL A 283 -26.06 3.97 11.32
C VAL A 283 -25.97 2.45 11.25
N ARG A 284 -26.47 1.84 10.18
CA ARG A 284 -26.46 0.38 10.00
C ARG A 284 -25.05 -0.21 10.07
N TYR A 285 -24.11 0.33 9.30
CA TYR A 285 -22.77 -0.25 9.22
C TYR A 285 -21.91 0.09 10.45
N VAL A 286 -22.03 1.29 11.01
CA VAL A 286 -21.31 1.61 12.25
C VAL A 286 -21.82 0.79 13.43
N SER A 287 -23.13 0.57 13.54
CA SER A 287 -23.71 -0.28 14.61
C SER A 287 -23.24 -1.73 14.45
N ALA A 288 -23.28 -2.28 13.23
CA ALA A 288 -22.78 -3.62 12.95
C ALA A 288 -21.29 -3.78 13.29
N ALA A 289 -20.46 -2.79 12.94
CA ALA A 289 -19.05 -2.80 13.27
C ALA A 289 -18.82 -2.82 14.79
N ARG A 290 -19.57 -2.05 15.57
CA ARG A 290 -19.51 -2.06 17.05
C ARG A 290 -19.90 -3.39 17.63
N GLU A 291 -21.00 -3.99 17.18
CA GLU A 291 -21.42 -5.33 17.62
C GLU A 291 -20.36 -6.38 17.30
N MET A 292 -19.75 -6.29 16.09
CA MET A 292 -18.65 -7.18 15.71
C MET A 292 -17.42 -6.96 16.59
N ALA A 293 -17.06 -5.73 16.93
CA ALA A 293 -15.93 -5.43 17.81
C ALA A 293 -16.14 -5.98 19.23
N GLU A 294 -17.36 -5.90 19.77
CA GLU A 294 -17.70 -6.52 21.06
C GLU A 294 -17.60 -8.04 21.02
N LYS A 295 -18.04 -8.67 19.94
CA LYS A 295 -17.90 -10.13 19.74
C LYS A 295 -16.43 -10.49 19.60
N TRP A 296 -15.67 -9.74 18.81
CA TRP A 296 -14.25 -9.92 18.61
C TRP A 296 -13.49 -9.90 19.96
N GLU A 297 -13.77 -8.91 20.81
CA GLU A 297 -13.11 -8.80 22.11
C GLU A 297 -13.30 -10.06 22.96
N ARG A 298 -14.52 -10.61 22.98
CA ARG A 298 -14.80 -11.86 23.72
C ARG A 298 -14.15 -13.09 23.10
N MET A 299 -14.12 -13.19 21.75
CA MET A 299 -13.54 -14.32 21.03
C MET A 299 -12.03 -14.36 21.11
N ALA A 300 -11.39 -13.19 21.10
CA ALA A 300 -9.94 -13.08 21.09
C ALA A 300 -9.29 -13.02 22.48
N ASP A 301 -10.07 -12.83 23.55
CA ASP A 301 -9.52 -12.62 24.90
C ASP A 301 -8.71 -13.82 25.39
N ASP A 302 -7.51 -13.54 25.91
CA ASP A 302 -6.57 -14.53 26.47
C ASP A 302 -5.89 -13.99 27.73
N GLY A 303 -6.64 -13.27 28.57
CA GLY A 303 -6.20 -12.71 29.83
C GLY A 303 -5.42 -11.40 29.66
N ASP A 304 -4.12 -11.45 29.60
CA ASP A 304 -3.25 -10.27 29.49
C ASP A 304 -3.01 -9.77 28.06
N HIS A 305 -3.52 -10.48 27.05
CA HIS A 305 -3.41 -10.17 25.62
C HIS A 305 -4.61 -10.69 24.83
N TYR A 306 -4.58 -10.53 23.49
CA TYR A 306 -5.54 -11.11 22.56
C TYR A 306 -4.87 -12.13 21.65
N ARG A 307 -5.57 -13.23 21.35
CA ARG A 307 -5.09 -14.37 20.56
C ARG A 307 -4.64 -14.00 19.16
N LEU A 308 -3.79 -14.83 18.57
CA LEU A 308 -3.48 -14.82 17.14
C LEU A 308 -4.70 -15.27 16.31
N THR A 309 -5.31 -16.40 16.74
CA THR A 309 -6.54 -16.94 16.16
C THR A 309 -7.54 -17.25 17.25
N PHE A 310 -8.83 -17.14 16.96
CA PHE A 310 -9.90 -17.32 17.96
C PHE A 310 -9.92 -18.72 18.57
N ASP A 311 -9.48 -19.73 17.86
CA ASP A 311 -9.48 -21.15 18.24
C ASP A 311 -8.23 -21.61 19.03
N ARG A 312 -7.21 -20.74 19.23
CA ARG A 312 -5.93 -21.14 19.84
C ARG A 312 -5.55 -20.26 21.02
N GLU A 313 -5.67 -20.83 22.22
CA GLU A 313 -5.20 -20.21 23.44
C GLU A 313 -3.67 -20.13 23.52
N ASN A 314 -3.15 -19.20 24.33
CA ASN A 314 -1.73 -18.96 24.55
C ASN A 314 -0.97 -18.58 23.25
N THR A 315 -1.68 -17.99 22.29
CA THR A 315 -1.12 -17.43 21.04
C THR A 315 -1.34 -15.93 20.99
N TRP A 316 -0.48 -15.20 20.32
CA TRP A 316 -0.59 -13.75 20.16
C TRP A 316 -0.08 -13.29 18.80
N SER A 317 -0.52 -12.13 18.35
CA SER A 317 0.00 -11.42 17.18
C SER A 317 -0.06 -9.91 17.42
N GLN A 318 0.73 -9.16 16.67
CA GLN A 318 0.53 -7.72 16.58
C GLN A 318 -0.86 -7.43 15.98
N LYS A 319 -1.62 -6.57 16.64
CA LYS A 319 -2.93 -6.09 16.16
C LYS A 319 -2.77 -4.77 15.40
N TYR A 320 -1.85 -4.76 14.43
CA TYR A 320 -1.46 -3.54 13.70
C TYR A 320 -2.63 -2.87 12.98
N ASN A 321 -3.67 -3.60 12.62
CA ASN A 321 -4.84 -3.02 11.98
C ASN A 321 -5.61 -2.05 12.90
N LEU A 322 -5.49 -2.15 14.24
CA LEU A 322 -6.10 -1.21 15.19
C LEU A 322 -5.66 0.24 14.98
N VAL A 323 -4.50 0.49 14.37
CA VAL A 323 -4.01 1.84 14.11
C VAL A 323 -4.99 2.65 13.27
N TRP A 324 -5.69 2.00 12.33
CA TRP A 324 -6.62 2.68 11.45
C TRP A 324 -7.90 3.16 12.14
N ASP A 325 -8.35 2.47 13.20
CA ASP A 325 -9.46 2.96 14.01
C ASP A 325 -9.16 4.34 14.62
N ARG A 326 -7.91 4.56 15.05
CA ARG A 326 -7.46 5.86 15.59
C ARG A 326 -7.17 6.88 14.49
N VAL A 327 -6.46 6.48 13.45
CA VAL A 327 -6.10 7.38 12.33
C VAL A 327 -7.34 7.93 11.63
N LEU A 328 -8.37 7.10 11.45
CA LEU A 328 -9.63 7.50 10.84
C LEU A 328 -10.64 8.11 11.82
N GLY A 329 -10.33 8.10 13.14
CA GLY A 329 -11.23 8.63 14.16
C GLY A 329 -12.58 7.93 14.27
N LEU A 330 -12.63 6.60 13.99
CA LEU A 330 -13.87 5.83 13.97
C LEU A 330 -14.34 5.44 15.37
N HIS A 331 -13.42 5.22 16.29
CA HIS A 331 -13.69 4.87 17.70
C HIS A 331 -14.62 3.65 17.86
N ILE A 332 -14.33 2.59 17.11
CA ILE A 332 -15.06 1.33 17.15
C ILE A 332 -14.55 0.44 18.28
N PHE A 333 -13.21 0.36 18.42
CA PHE A 333 -12.58 -0.43 19.47
C PHE A 333 -12.31 0.42 20.71
N PRO A 334 -12.71 -0.04 21.93
CA PRO A 334 -12.37 0.66 23.14
C PRO A 334 -10.85 0.76 23.36
N ASP A 335 -10.39 1.90 23.91
CA ASP A 335 -8.98 2.18 24.22
C ASP A 335 -8.29 1.10 25.07
N ARG A 336 -9.05 0.41 25.93
CA ARG A 336 -8.52 -0.68 26.76
C ARG A 336 -7.88 -1.79 25.95
N ILE A 337 -8.40 -2.08 24.73
CA ILE A 337 -7.88 -3.13 23.85
C ILE A 337 -6.46 -2.76 23.40
N ALA A 338 -6.27 -1.57 22.86
CA ALA A 338 -4.95 -1.10 22.43
C ALA A 338 -3.97 -1.01 23.62
N ARG A 339 -4.43 -0.53 24.79
CA ARG A 339 -3.57 -0.45 26.00
C ARG A 339 -3.13 -1.83 26.48
N LYS A 340 -4.02 -2.82 26.48
CA LYS A 340 -3.72 -4.20 26.84
C LYS A 340 -2.66 -4.80 25.92
N GLU A 341 -2.84 -4.65 24.60
CA GLU A 341 -1.91 -5.14 23.58
C GLU A 341 -0.53 -4.46 23.70
N VAL A 342 -0.48 -3.13 23.82
CA VAL A 342 0.80 -2.42 23.96
C VAL A 342 1.55 -2.83 25.23
N ALA A 343 0.84 -3.00 26.36
CA ALA A 343 1.46 -3.48 27.59
C ALA A 343 2.06 -4.88 27.41
N PHE A 344 1.34 -5.78 26.74
CA PHE A 344 1.85 -7.11 26.40
C PHE A 344 3.05 -7.07 25.46
N TYR A 345 3.00 -6.25 24.39
CA TYR A 345 4.08 -6.11 23.42
C TYR A 345 5.39 -5.64 24.05
N LEU A 346 5.34 -4.73 25.05
CA LEU A 346 6.53 -4.27 25.77
C LEU A 346 7.27 -5.42 26.47
N SER A 347 6.54 -6.47 26.90
CA SER A 347 7.13 -7.67 27.50
C SER A 347 7.72 -8.64 26.46
N ARG A 348 7.44 -8.45 25.17
CA ARG A 348 7.84 -9.32 24.06
C ARG A 348 8.89 -8.71 23.14
N GLN A 349 9.33 -7.49 23.41
CA GLN A 349 10.38 -6.81 22.65
C GLN A 349 11.67 -7.64 22.61
N GLN A 350 12.31 -7.64 21.45
CA GLN A 350 13.58 -8.30 21.17
C GLN A 350 14.60 -7.28 20.63
N PRO A 351 15.89 -7.61 20.53
CA PRO A 351 16.90 -6.66 20.04
C PRO A 351 16.63 -6.05 18.67
N PHE A 352 15.89 -6.75 17.81
CA PHE A 352 15.52 -6.28 16.45
C PHE A 352 14.06 -5.82 16.35
N GLY A 353 13.40 -5.57 17.46
CA GLY A 353 12.02 -5.10 17.51
C GLY A 353 11.04 -6.13 18.04
N LEU A 354 9.75 -5.84 17.92
CA LEU A 354 8.67 -6.71 18.32
C LEU A 354 8.44 -7.79 17.25
N PRO A 355 8.47 -9.09 17.58
CA PRO A 355 8.06 -10.14 16.65
C PRO A 355 6.61 -9.95 16.18
N LEU A 356 6.30 -10.42 14.97
CA LEU A 356 4.95 -10.31 14.42
C LEU A 356 3.91 -11.06 15.27
N ASP A 357 4.26 -12.28 15.67
CA ASP A 357 3.37 -13.17 16.43
C ASP A 357 4.12 -14.28 17.16
N SER A 358 3.35 -15.18 17.81
CA SER A 358 3.86 -16.30 18.58
C SER A 358 4.37 -17.49 17.75
N ARG A 359 4.26 -17.47 16.42
CA ARG A 359 4.74 -18.55 15.55
C ARG A 359 6.28 -18.56 15.51
N LYS A 360 6.91 -19.69 15.80
CA LYS A 360 8.37 -19.79 15.99
C LYS A 360 9.21 -19.79 14.70
N LYS A 361 8.60 -19.75 13.50
CA LYS A 361 9.31 -19.99 12.23
C LYS A 361 9.45 -18.81 11.28
N ILE A 362 8.97 -17.63 11.64
CA ILE A 362 8.84 -16.51 10.72
C ILE A 362 10.17 -15.94 10.22
N GLY A 363 11.27 -16.05 11.00
CA GLY A 363 12.54 -15.40 10.63
C GLY A 363 13.49 -16.22 9.76
N ARG A 364 13.24 -17.52 9.52
CA ARG A 364 14.21 -18.39 8.80
C ARG A 364 13.69 -19.02 7.51
N ALA A 365 12.41 -19.29 7.37
CA ALA A 365 11.86 -19.97 6.20
C ALA A 365 11.62 -18.99 5.03
N SER A 366 11.02 -17.83 5.27
CA SER A 366 10.69 -16.87 4.21
C SER A 366 11.92 -16.24 3.55
N CYS A 367 13.03 -16.08 4.28
CA CYS A 367 14.28 -15.57 3.71
C CYS A 367 15.09 -16.64 2.94
N ARG A 368 14.87 -17.96 3.20
CA ARG A 368 15.59 -19.03 2.51
C ARG A 368 14.88 -19.61 1.30
N GLU A 369 13.57 -19.52 1.25
CA GLU A 369 12.78 -20.01 0.10
C GLU A 369 12.59 -18.95 -1.00
N ARG A 370 12.99 -17.70 -0.74
CA ARG A 370 12.85 -16.56 -1.67
C ARG A 370 14.19 -15.95 -2.10
N VAL A 371 15.32 -16.62 -1.88
CA VAL A 371 16.65 -16.25 -2.39
C VAL A 371 17.11 -17.26 -3.41
#